data_4209e8f2a942f6e2130d7a5b30fa5653
#
_entry.id   4209e8f2a942f6e2130d7a5b30fa5653
#
_cell.length_a   1.000
_cell.length_b   1.000
_cell.length_c   1.000
_cell.angle_alpha   90.00
_cell.angle_beta   90.00
_cell.angle_gamma   90.00
#
_symmetry.space_group_name_H-M   'P 1'
#
loop_
_entity.id
_entity.type
_entity.pdbx_description
1 polymer ?
#
loop_
_entity_poly.entity_id
_entity_poly.type
_entity_poly.pdbx_seq_one_letter_code
_entity_poly.pdbx_strand_id
1 'polypeptide(L)'
;MRFPVNERLSKIGIRTHLDDRDVRPGVKHFDWEIKGIPIRLELGPRDIDSGSFVVAERTGKKYEANLVNLEESIVSALDSVSNELRTRANEVFNSLVVELPDIIKSDDGYEFSSPLNDGTVYSFPFCGNDSDAEVLEKLSGLTMLGECVEKYSVPRNCIISGKPTTSKHHMARMY
;
A
#
# COMPACT_ATOMS: atom_id res chain seq x y z
N MET A 1 9.95 -0.23 -40.34
CA MET A 1 8.86 -1.18 -40.05
C MET A 1 8.32 -0.83 -38.67
N ARG A 2 7.14 -0.23 -38.55
CA ARG A 2 6.51 0.00 -37.25
C ARG A 2 5.95 -1.34 -36.78
N PHE A 3 6.52 -1.91 -35.73
CA PHE A 3 5.94 -3.10 -35.09
C PHE A 3 4.57 -2.73 -34.51
N PRO A 4 3.54 -3.51 -34.72
CA PRO A 4 2.17 -3.20 -34.31
C PRO A 4 1.92 -3.46 -32.81
N VAL A 5 2.94 -3.36 -31.96
CA VAL A 5 2.82 -3.57 -30.51
C VAL A 5 1.75 -2.67 -29.91
N ASN A 6 1.76 -1.38 -30.28
CA ASN A 6 0.75 -0.42 -29.81
C ASN A 6 -0.67 -0.83 -30.22
N GLU A 7 -0.84 -1.28 -31.47
CA GLU A 7 -2.15 -1.68 -31.97
C GLU A 7 -2.64 -2.96 -31.30
N ARG A 8 -1.75 -3.93 -31.06
CA ARG A 8 -2.08 -5.18 -30.39
C ARG A 8 -2.55 -4.92 -28.96
N LEU A 9 -1.79 -4.14 -28.20
CA LEU A 9 -2.13 -3.80 -26.80
C LEU A 9 -3.38 -2.91 -26.70
N SER A 10 -3.56 -1.96 -27.62
CA SER A 10 -4.76 -1.12 -27.66
C SER A 10 -6.04 -1.93 -27.94
N LYS A 11 -5.96 -2.99 -28.74
CA LYS A 11 -7.11 -3.87 -29.02
C LYS A 11 -7.64 -4.60 -27.78
N ILE A 12 -6.79 -4.84 -26.79
CA ILE A 12 -7.16 -5.43 -25.50
C ILE A 12 -7.37 -4.39 -24.39
N GLY A 13 -7.50 -3.10 -24.77
CA GLY A 13 -7.81 -2.02 -23.84
C GLY A 13 -6.63 -1.45 -23.05
N ILE A 14 -5.40 -1.86 -23.36
CA ILE A 14 -4.21 -1.31 -22.69
C ILE A 14 -3.80 0.01 -23.36
N ARG A 15 -3.74 1.07 -22.55
CA ARG A 15 -3.25 2.38 -23.01
C ARG A 15 -1.74 2.35 -23.15
N THR A 16 -1.25 2.69 -24.32
CA THR A 16 0.17 2.70 -24.63
C THR A 16 0.64 4.09 -25.07
N HIS A 17 1.90 4.38 -24.83
CA HIS A 17 2.59 5.55 -25.36
C HIS A 17 3.91 5.11 -26.01
N LEU A 18 4.13 5.53 -27.24
CA LEU A 18 5.40 5.29 -27.93
C LEU A 18 6.30 6.51 -27.75
N ASP A 19 7.46 6.31 -27.10
CA ASP A 19 8.48 7.34 -26.97
C ASP A 19 9.51 7.21 -28.10
N ASP A 20 9.28 7.92 -29.16
CA ASP A 20 10.14 7.95 -30.36
C ASP A 20 11.07 9.18 -30.39
N ARG A 21 11.21 9.92 -29.28
CA ARG A 21 12.11 11.07 -29.19
C ARG A 21 13.57 10.64 -29.44
N ASP A 22 14.31 11.49 -30.13
CA ASP A 22 15.75 11.30 -30.34
C ASP A 22 16.58 11.81 -29.13
N VAL A 23 16.47 11.09 -28.02
CA VAL A 23 17.22 11.34 -26.80
C VAL A 23 17.79 10.03 -26.23
N ARG A 24 18.78 10.15 -25.35
CA ARG A 24 19.41 8.96 -24.72
C ARG A 24 18.36 8.12 -23.98
N PRO A 25 18.45 6.78 -24.05
CA PRO A 25 17.49 5.88 -23.38
C PRO A 25 17.27 6.19 -21.89
N GLY A 26 18.34 6.52 -21.15
CA GLY A 26 18.24 6.86 -19.72
C GLY A 26 17.34 8.06 -19.43
N VAL A 27 17.32 9.08 -20.32
CA VAL A 27 16.44 10.24 -20.19
C VAL A 27 14.97 9.81 -20.34
N LYS A 28 14.68 8.98 -21.37
CA LYS A 28 13.33 8.43 -21.57
C LYS A 28 12.89 7.65 -20.34
N HIS A 29 13.74 6.76 -19.83
CA HIS A 29 13.45 5.94 -18.66
C HIS A 29 13.08 6.79 -17.45
N PHE A 30 13.91 7.78 -17.10
CA PHE A 30 13.70 8.68 -15.98
C PHE A 30 12.41 9.49 -16.10
N ASP A 31 12.14 10.06 -17.30
CA ASP A 31 10.92 10.83 -17.55
C ASP A 31 9.64 10.01 -17.31
N TRP A 32 9.66 8.74 -17.70
CA TRP A 32 8.51 7.86 -17.53
C TRP A 32 8.39 7.28 -16.13
N GLU A 33 9.51 7.06 -15.44
CA GLU A 33 9.53 6.66 -14.03
C GLU A 33 8.92 7.74 -13.13
N ILE A 34 9.26 9.03 -13.34
CA ILE A 34 8.65 10.16 -12.62
C ILE A 34 7.15 10.22 -12.86
N LYS A 35 6.69 9.97 -14.08
CA LYS A 35 5.25 9.93 -14.42
C LYS A 35 4.53 8.72 -13.83
N GLY A 36 5.27 7.78 -13.28
CA GLY A 36 4.72 6.63 -12.56
C GLY A 36 4.09 5.57 -13.46
N ILE A 37 4.56 5.39 -14.69
CA ILE A 37 4.08 4.29 -15.53
C ILE A 37 4.39 2.93 -14.88
N PRO A 38 3.46 1.97 -14.94
CA PRO A 38 3.66 0.67 -14.31
C PRO A 38 4.67 -0.21 -15.04
N ILE A 39 4.70 -0.14 -16.37
CA ILE A 39 5.54 -1.01 -17.21
C ILE A 39 6.14 -0.20 -18.34
N ARG A 40 7.40 -0.47 -18.64
CA ARG A 40 8.12 0.00 -19.81
C ARG A 40 8.52 -1.20 -20.68
N LEU A 41 8.23 -1.12 -21.97
CA LEU A 41 8.71 -2.08 -22.97
C LEU A 41 9.93 -1.50 -23.68
N GLU A 42 10.99 -2.26 -23.76
CA GLU A 42 12.19 -1.90 -24.48
C GLU A 42 12.32 -2.84 -25.69
N LEU A 43 12.37 -2.26 -26.89
CA LEU A 43 12.52 -2.98 -28.15
C LEU A 43 13.63 -2.33 -28.96
N GLY A 44 14.69 -3.06 -29.19
CA GLY A 44 15.75 -2.70 -30.13
C GLY A 44 15.68 -3.51 -31.43
N PRO A 45 16.50 -3.20 -32.43
CA PRO A 45 16.56 -3.95 -33.69
C PRO A 45 16.83 -5.45 -33.47
N ARG A 46 17.69 -5.80 -32.52
CA ARG A 46 18.04 -7.21 -32.20
C ARG A 46 16.85 -7.96 -31.59
N ASP A 47 16.09 -7.30 -30.72
CA ASP A 47 14.93 -7.89 -30.05
C ASP A 47 13.82 -8.19 -31.09
N ILE A 48 13.68 -7.30 -32.07
CA ILE A 48 12.77 -7.49 -33.20
C ILE A 48 13.14 -8.72 -34.03
N ASP A 49 14.41 -8.88 -34.34
CA ASP A 49 14.91 -10.00 -35.15
C ASP A 49 14.78 -11.33 -34.39
N SER A 50 14.93 -11.34 -33.08
CA SER A 50 14.74 -12.52 -32.22
C SER A 50 13.27 -12.78 -31.85
N GLY A 51 12.36 -11.85 -32.14
CA GLY A 51 10.96 -11.96 -31.75
C GLY A 51 10.73 -11.78 -30.22
N SER A 52 11.65 -11.07 -29.55
CA SER A 52 11.57 -10.81 -28.12
C SER A 52 11.41 -9.32 -27.79
N PHE A 53 11.18 -9.01 -26.54
CA PHE A 53 11.17 -7.66 -25.98
C PHE A 53 11.52 -7.71 -24.47
N VAL A 54 12.02 -6.61 -23.94
CA VAL A 54 12.29 -6.51 -22.51
C VAL A 54 11.16 -5.78 -21.81
N VAL A 55 10.67 -6.38 -20.72
CA VAL A 55 9.72 -5.79 -19.78
C VAL A 55 10.48 -5.23 -18.59
N ALA A 56 10.28 -3.96 -18.29
CA ALA A 56 10.78 -3.32 -17.07
C ALA A 56 9.59 -2.83 -16.24
N GLU A 57 9.39 -3.45 -15.08
CA GLU A 57 8.34 -3.12 -14.13
C GLU A 57 8.76 -1.99 -13.20
N ARG A 58 7.84 -1.12 -12.82
CA ARG A 58 8.05 -0.05 -11.81
C ARG A 58 8.57 -0.58 -10.47
N THR A 59 8.27 -1.82 -10.14
CA THR A 59 8.70 -2.50 -8.92
C THR A 59 10.17 -2.89 -8.92
N GLY A 60 10.86 -2.73 -10.08
CA GLY A 60 12.28 -3.00 -10.26
C GLY A 60 12.59 -4.32 -10.98
N LYS A 61 11.56 -5.15 -11.27
CA LYS A 61 11.78 -6.37 -12.07
C LYS A 61 12.06 -6.03 -13.52
N LYS A 62 13.01 -6.75 -14.12
CA LYS A 62 13.34 -6.63 -15.55
C LYS A 62 13.60 -8.01 -16.12
N TYR A 63 12.92 -8.35 -17.23
CA TYR A 63 13.02 -9.67 -17.86
C TYR A 63 12.67 -9.60 -19.35
N GLU A 64 13.11 -10.61 -20.09
CA GLU A 64 12.80 -10.78 -21.50
C GLU A 64 11.52 -11.59 -21.69
N ALA A 65 10.69 -11.21 -22.66
CA ALA A 65 9.47 -11.89 -23.05
C ALA A 65 9.39 -12.03 -24.57
N ASN A 66 8.53 -12.95 -25.05
CA ASN A 66 8.37 -13.23 -26.47
C ASN A 66 7.19 -12.46 -27.06
N LEU A 67 7.38 -11.87 -28.24
CA LEU A 67 6.35 -11.14 -28.97
C LEU A 67 5.14 -11.99 -29.37
N VAL A 68 5.27 -13.32 -29.39
CA VAL A 68 4.13 -14.22 -29.63
C VAL A 68 3.11 -14.10 -28.51
N ASN A 69 3.57 -14.03 -27.27
CA ASN A 69 2.73 -13.95 -26.05
C ASN A 69 2.65 -12.52 -25.49
N LEU A 70 2.76 -11.50 -26.34
CA LEU A 70 2.83 -10.09 -25.92
C LEU A 70 1.69 -9.72 -24.98
N GLU A 71 0.45 -9.98 -25.36
CA GLU A 71 -0.74 -9.56 -24.64
C GLU A 71 -0.79 -10.20 -23.23
N GLU A 72 -0.60 -11.51 -23.16
CA GLU A 72 -0.59 -12.25 -21.89
C GLU A 72 0.55 -11.80 -20.97
N SER A 73 1.74 -11.59 -21.54
CA SER A 73 2.91 -11.12 -20.78
C SER A 73 2.67 -9.75 -20.17
N ILE A 74 2.03 -8.82 -20.90
CA ILE A 74 1.77 -7.47 -20.41
C ILE A 74 0.63 -7.44 -19.38
N VAL A 75 -0.44 -8.20 -19.58
CA VAL A 75 -1.51 -8.33 -18.57
C VAL A 75 -0.95 -8.90 -17.27
N SER A 76 -0.17 -9.99 -17.35
CA SER A 76 0.47 -10.60 -16.18
C SER A 76 1.43 -9.64 -15.47
N ALA A 77 2.21 -8.86 -16.21
CA ALA A 77 3.10 -7.86 -15.65
C ALA A 77 2.34 -6.72 -14.94
N LEU A 78 1.23 -6.24 -15.50
CA LEU A 78 0.37 -5.22 -14.87
C LEU A 78 -0.23 -5.73 -13.55
N ASP A 79 -0.70 -6.98 -13.54
CA ASP A 79 -1.22 -7.63 -12.34
C ASP A 79 -0.11 -7.82 -11.29
N SER A 80 1.08 -8.24 -11.71
CA SER A 80 2.27 -8.36 -10.85
C SER A 80 2.59 -7.04 -10.16
N VAL A 81 2.70 -5.95 -10.91
CA VAL A 81 2.97 -4.60 -10.37
C VAL A 81 1.87 -4.17 -9.41
N SER A 82 0.60 -4.35 -9.78
CA SER A 82 -0.56 -3.96 -8.96
C SER A 82 -0.58 -4.71 -7.63
N ASN A 83 -0.34 -6.01 -7.67
CA ASN A 83 -0.31 -6.85 -6.47
C ASN A 83 0.87 -6.51 -5.57
N GLU A 84 2.06 -6.31 -6.14
CA GLU A 84 3.25 -5.95 -5.37
C GLU A 84 3.11 -4.59 -4.67
N LEU A 85 2.58 -3.57 -5.38
CA LEU A 85 2.34 -2.26 -4.77
C LEU A 85 1.30 -2.33 -3.66
N ARG A 86 0.22 -3.12 -3.85
CA ARG A 86 -0.79 -3.33 -2.82
C ARG A 86 -0.23 -4.05 -1.60
N THR A 87 0.60 -5.08 -1.82
CA THR A 87 1.26 -5.82 -0.74
C THR A 87 2.15 -4.89 0.07
N ARG A 88 3.02 -4.12 -0.58
CA ARG A 88 3.89 -3.14 0.10
C ARG A 88 3.09 -2.10 0.89
N ALA A 89 2.02 -1.58 0.31
CA ALA A 89 1.15 -0.62 1.01
C ALA A 89 0.49 -1.23 2.24
N ASN A 90 0.00 -2.47 2.14
CA ASN A 90 -0.60 -3.18 3.26
C ASN A 90 0.43 -3.52 4.35
N GLU A 91 1.64 -3.92 3.99
CA GLU A 91 2.72 -4.17 4.94
C GLU A 91 3.07 -2.91 5.73
N VAL A 92 3.23 -1.78 5.06
CA VAL A 92 3.48 -0.49 5.72
C VAL A 92 2.29 -0.13 6.62
N PHE A 93 1.06 -0.20 6.12
CA PHE A 93 -0.14 0.09 6.91
C PHE A 93 -0.20 -0.79 8.15
N ASN A 94 -0.06 -2.10 8.01
CA ASN A 94 -0.13 -3.05 9.12
C ASN A 94 1.00 -2.86 10.13
N SER A 95 2.17 -2.39 9.71
CA SER A 95 3.29 -2.09 10.61
C SER A 95 3.05 -0.83 11.46
N LEU A 96 2.19 0.06 10.99
CA LEU A 96 1.85 1.31 11.68
C LEU A 96 0.61 1.19 12.58
N VAL A 97 -0.18 0.11 12.43
CA VAL A 97 -1.35 -0.15 13.28
C VAL A 97 -0.96 -1.18 14.34
N VAL A 98 -0.85 -0.75 15.58
CA VAL A 98 -0.48 -1.60 16.70
C VAL A 98 -1.55 -1.59 17.81
N GLU A 99 -1.53 -2.57 18.69
CA GLU A 99 -2.42 -2.59 19.85
C GLU A 99 -2.02 -1.47 20.82
N LEU A 100 -3.02 -0.77 21.38
CA LEU A 100 -2.79 0.21 22.43
C LEU A 100 -2.30 -0.52 23.69
N PRO A 101 -1.21 -0.05 24.32
CA PRO A 101 -0.74 -0.65 25.57
C PRO A 101 -1.79 -0.62 26.66
N ASP A 102 -1.72 -1.57 27.58
CA ASP A 102 -2.62 -1.63 28.73
C ASP A 102 -2.48 -0.39 29.60
N ILE A 103 -3.59 0.02 30.21
CA ILE A 103 -3.61 1.08 31.22
C ILE A 103 -3.32 0.44 32.56
N ILE A 104 -2.31 0.94 33.26
CA ILE A 104 -1.90 0.51 34.58
C ILE A 104 -2.10 1.63 35.56
N LYS A 105 -2.31 1.27 36.84
CA LYS A 105 -2.38 2.22 37.96
C LYS A 105 -0.96 2.47 38.46
N SER A 106 -0.56 3.75 38.53
CA SER A 106 0.68 4.20 39.10
C SER A 106 0.41 5.05 40.38
N ASP A 107 1.45 5.46 41.07
CA ASP A 107 1.33 6.31 42.26
C ASP A 107 0.74 7.69 41.95
N ASP A 108 0.96 8.17 40.70
CA ASP A 108 0.48 9.48 40.23
C ASP A 108 -0.87 9.40 39.48
N GLY A 109 -1.47 8.19 39.37
CA GLY A 109 -2.75 8.00 38.69
C GLY A 109 -2.77 6.80 37.72
N TYR A 110 -3.12 7.04 36.45
CA TYR A 110 -3.14 6.02 35.43
C TYR A 110 -2.15 6.37 34.32
N GLU A 111 -1.43 5.38 33.86
CA GLU A 111 -0.47 5.50 32.74
C GLU A 111 -0.53 4.28 31.82
N PHE A 112 0.07 4.38 30.64
CA PHE A 112 0.22 3.22 29.74
C PHE A 112 1.41 2.35 30.16
N SER A 113 1.26 1.04 30.02
CA SER A 113 2.30 0.05 30.35
C SER A 113 3.58 0.19 29.50
N SER A 114 3.50 0.93 28.40
CA SER A 114 4.66 1.32 27.58
C SER A 114 4.42 2.66 26.90
N PRO A 115 5.50 3.38 26.51
CA PRO A 115 5.39 4.67 25.82
C PRO A 115 4.64 4.58 24.51
N LEU A 116 3.87 5.62 24.17
CA LEU A 116 3.20 5.76 22.90
C LEU A 116 4.14 6.43 21.88
N ASN A 117 4.22 5.85 20.67
CA ASN A 117 5.09 6.32 19.61
C ASN A 117 4.36 7.27 18.65
N ASP A 118 5.07 8.29 18.17
CA ASP A 118 4.56 9.17 17.11
C ASP A 118 4.43 8.41 15.78
N GLY A 119 3.48 8.85 14.95
CA GLY A 119 3.24 8.25 13.62
C GLY A 119 2.58 6.87 13.66
N THR A 120 2.11 6.45 14.83
CA THR A 120 1.48 5.14 15.04
C THR A 120 -0.03 5.29 15.21
N VAL A 121 -0.80 4.40 14.62
CA VAL A 121 -2.23 4.22 14.85
C VAL A 121 -2.42 3.12 15.88
N TYR A 122 -3.07 3.43 16.97
CA TYR A 122 -3.34 2.48 18.04
C TYR A 122 -4.73 1.88 17.89
N SER A 123 -4.82 0.55 17.94
CA SER A 123 -6.08 -0.18 17.94
C SER A 123 -6.37 -0.76 19.32
N PHE A 124 -7.63 -0.75 19.74
CA PHE A 124 -8.03 -1.23 21.06
C PHE A 124 -9.51 -1.60 21.14
N PRO A 125 -9.90 -2.50 22.05
CA PRO A 125 -11.29 -2.82 22.32
C PRO A 125 -11.96 -1.72 23.13
N PHE A 126 -13.06 -1.16 22.60
CA PHE A 126 -13.78 -0.09 23.26
C PHE A 126 -15.29 -0.23 23.04
N CYS A 127 -16.05 -0.01 24.10
CA CYS A 127 -17.53 0.03 24.11
C CYS A 127 -18.04 1.10 25.09
N GLY A 128 -17.23 2.11 25.34
CA GLY A 128 -17.57 3.26 26.18
C GLY A 128 -18.42 4.29 25.43
N ASN A 129 -18.72 5.36 26.14
CA ASN A 129 -19.39 6.54 25.62
C ASN A 129 -18.39 7.66 25.31
N ASP A 130 -18.88 8.83 24.92
CA ASP A 130 -18.03 9.99 24.57
C ASP A 130 -17.17 10.46 25.76
N SER A 131 -17.71 10.41 26.99
CA SER A 131 -16.94 10.78 28.19
C SER A 131 -15.79 9.82 28.45
N ASP A 132 -15.98 8.52 28.19
CA ASP A 132 -14.92 7.50 28.28
C ASP A 132 -13.85 7.73 27.21
N ALA A 133 -14.25 8.14 26.00
CA ALA A 133 -13.34 8.50 24.92
C ALA A 133 -12.49 9.72 25.29
N GLU A 134 -13.10 10.78 25.84
CA GLU A 134 -12.39 11.96 26.31
C GLU A 134 -11.35 11.65 27.41
N VAL A 135 -11.62 10.69 28.28
CA VAL A 135 -10.66 10.24 29.30
C VAL A 135 -9.44 9.59 28.63
N LEU A 136 -9.67 8.73 27.62
CA LEU A 136 -8.58 8.11 26.85
C LEU A 136 -7.76 9.13 26.08
N GLU A 137 -8.40 10.10 25.45
CA GLU A 137 -7.73 11.17 24.72
C GLU A 137 -6.85 12.04 25.64
N LYS A 138 -7.36 12.38 26.81
CA LYS A 138 -6.59 13.15 27.82
C LYS A 138 -5.40 12.36 28.36
N LEU A 139 -5.57 11.05 28.58
CA LEU A 139 -4.51 10.19 29.10
C LEU A 139 -3.41 9.95 28.06
N SER A 140 -3.81 9.73 26.80
CA SER A 140 -2.89 9.34 25.73
C SER A 140 -2.26 10.53 24.99
N GLY A 141 -2.92 11.69 24.96
CA GLY A 141 -2.60 12.80 24.07
C GLY A 141 -2.87 12.49 22.59
N LEU A 142 -3.67 11.46 22.32
CA LEU A 142 -4.10 11.04 20.99
C LEU A 142 -5.57 11.41 20.76
N THR A 143 -6.01 11.41 19.52
CA THR A 143 -7.41 11.65 19.13
C THR A 143 -8.09 10.36 18.73
N MET A 144 -9.32 10.15 19.18
CA MET A 144 -10.17 9.02 18.78
C MET A 144 -10.55 9.18 17.31
N LEU A 145 -10.19 8.18 16.48
CA LEU A 145 -10.52 8.17 15.06
C LEU A 145 -11.87 7.48 14.76
N GLY A 146 -12.41 6.75 15.75
CA GLY A 146 -13.68 6.06 15.65
C GLY A 146 -13.59 4.54 15.60
N GLU A 147 -14.76 3.91 15.38
CA GLU A 147 -14.90 2.46 15.31
C GLU A 147 -14.47 1.93 13.94
N CYS A 148 -13.71 0.84 13.94
CA CYS A 148 -13.32 0.13 12.73
C CYS A 148 -14.47 -0.65 12.13
N VAL A 149 -14.51 -0.77 10.81
CA VAL A 149 -15.42 -1.68 10.11
C VAL A 149 -15.15 -3.14 10.51
N GLU A 150 -13.86 -3.48 10.62
CA GLU A 150 -13.43 -4.79 11.11
C GLU A 150 -13.53 -4.88 12.62
N LYS A 151 -14.10 -5.97 13.11
CA LYS A 151 -14.28 -6.25 14.54
C LYS A 151 -13.33 -7.34 15.00
N TYR A 152 -13.11 -7.42 16.30
CA TYR A 152 -12.42 -8.58 16.87
C TYR A 152 -13.22 -9.85 16.63
N SER A 153 -12.57 -10.92 16.20
CA SER A 153 -13.20 -12.24 15.98
C SER A 153 -13.64 -12.91 17.30
N VAL A 154 -12.97 -12.56 18.39
CA VAL A 154 -13.28 -13.01 19.75
C VAL A 154 -13.46 -11.78 20.62
N PRO A 155 -14.49 -11.72 21.49
CA PRO A 155 -14.66 -10.61 22.41
C PRO A 155 -13.42 -10.36 23.28
N ARG A 156 -13.03 -9.10 23.42
CA ARG A 156 -11.94 -8.61 24.27
C ARG A 156 -12.47 -7.65 25.32
N ASN A 157 -11.79 -7.49 26.40
CA ASN A 157 -12.21 -6.56 27.44
C ASN A 157 -11.98 -5.12 26.98
N CYS A 158 -13.03 -4.30 27.07
CA CYS A 158 -12.96 -2.87 26.82
C CYS A 158 -11.89 -2.22 27.73
N ILE A 159 -11.03 -1.41 27.16
CA ILE A 159 -9.86 -0.84 27.85
C ILE A 159 -10.22 0.06 29.05
N ILE A 160 -11.42 0.66 29.03
CA ILE A 160 -11.91 1.51 30.13
C ILE A 160 -12.82 0.74 31.09
N SER A 161 -13.88 0.09 30.54
CA SER A 161 -14.93 -0.48 31.38
C SER A 161 -14.69 -1.94 31.78
N GLY A 162 -13.73 -2.62 31.16
CA GLY A 162 -13.47 -4.05 31.35
C GLY A 162 -14.58 -4.97 30.81
N LYS A 163 -15.66 -4.44 30.22
CA LYS A 163 -16.75 -5.23 29.65
C LYS A 163 -16.31 -5.91 28.36
N PRO A 164 -16.79 -7.13 28.08
CA PRO A 164 -16.46 -7.81 26.82
C PRO A 164 -17.08 -7.07 25.64
N THR A 165 -16.30 -6.87 24.58
CA THR A 165 -16.71 -6.23 23.33
C THR A 165 -15.98 -6.82 22.13
N THR A 166 -16.63 -6.81 20.98
CA THR A 166 -15.99 -7.07 19.68
C THR A 166 -15.67 -5.78 18.93
N SER A 167 -16.14 -4.63 19.41
CA SER A 167 -15.86 -3.34 18.80
C SER A 167 -14.39 -2.99 18.91
N LYS A 168 -13.80 -2.65 17.79
CA LYS A 168 -12.39 -2.22 17.63
C LYS A 168 -12.39 -0.73 17.28
N HIS A 169 -11.63 0.05 18.00
CA HIS A 169 -11.48 1.49 17.75
C HIS A 169 -10.03 1.82 17.45
N HIS A 170 -9.82 2.93 16.79
CA HIS A 170 -8.51 3.48 16.52
C HIS A 170 -8.33 4.86 17.14
N MET A 171 -7.10 5.16 17.54
CA MET A 171 -6.67 6.50 17.88
C MET A 171 -5.25 6.77 17.38
N ALA A 172 -4.95 8.04 17.10
CA ALA A 172 -3.65 8.49 16.64
C ALA A 172 -3.43 9.96 16.99
N ARG A 173 -2.18 10.42 16.86
CA ARG A 173 -1.89 11.85 16.96
C ARG A 173 -2.34 12.56 15.70
N MET A 174 -3.15 13.59 15.85
CA MET A 174 -3.52 14.51 14.78
C MET A 174 -2.56 15.71 14.77
N TYR A 175 -2.15 16.13 13.56
CA TYR A 175 -1.24 17.27 13.34
C TYR A 175 -1.99 18.45 12.71
#